data_dd92873c74ff0bdfe6be823873f618d9
#
_entry.id   dd92873c74ff0bdfe6be823873f618d9
#
_cell.length_a   1.000
_cell.length_b   1.000
_cell.length_c   1.000
_cell.angle_alpha   90.00
_cell.angle_beta   90.00
_cell.angle_gamma   90.00
#
_symmetry.space_group_name_H-M   'P 1'
#
loop_
_entity.id
_entity.type
_entity.pdbx_description
1 polymer ?
#
loop_
_entity_poly.entity_id
_entity_poly.type
_entity_poly.pdbx_seq_one_letter_code
_entity_poly.pdbx_strand_id
1 'polypeptide(L)'
;MDRRIEMPVCEDFQMGFCTGLSLEGYIPVSIYPRWDFLLLAANQLVNHLDKCHLWGWKPRMIIRVGVGATKPLNAGPQHSQDHTEAFKKMLTHVHIIRLEKAEYIFSNYSLALAMERPVLIVERMECY
;
A
#
# COMPACT_ATOMS: atom_id res chain seq x y z
N MET A 1 18.18 -8.87 -14.33
CA MET A 1 16.78 -9.23 -14.60
C MET A 1 15.91 -8.07 -14.11
N ASP A 2 15.06 -7.53 -14.98
CA ASP A 2 14.12 -6.48 -14.56
C ASP A 2 13.11 -7.08 -13.58
N ARG A 3 12.91 -6.43 -12.45
CA ARG A 3 11.98 -6.87 -11.39
C ARG A 3 10.70 -6.03 -11.38
N ARG A 4 10.47 -5.25 -12.42
CA ARG A 4 9.25 -4.46 -12.57
C ARG A 4 8.21 -5.26 -13.33
N ILE A 5 7.00 -5.26 -12.82
CA ILE A 5 5.83 -5.88 -13.45
C ILE A 5 4.81 -4.77 -13.67
N GLU A 6 4.51 -4.49 -14.93
CA GLU A 6 3.43 -3.59 -15.28
C GLU A 6 2.12 -4.37 -15.25
N MET A 7 1.19 -3.92 -14.41
CA MET A 7 -0.09 -4.58 -14.19
C MET A 7 -1.18 -3.94 -15.06
N PRO A 8 -2.20 -4.70 -15.47
CA PRO A 8 -3.40 -4.09 -16.03
C PRO A 8 -4.07 -3.19 -14.98
N VAL A 9 -4.84 -2.20 -15.42
CA VAL A 9 -5.60 -1.31 -14.52
C VAL A 9 -6.75 -2.10 -13.90
N CYS A 10 -6.44 -2.81 -12.84
CA CYS A 10 -7.37 -3.59 -12.03
C CYS A 10 -6.77 -3.76 -10.63
N GLU A 11 -7.07 -2.85 -9.74
CA GLU A 11 -6.43 -2.71 -8.43
C GLU A 11 -6.70 -3.93 -7.52
N ASP A 12 -7.88 -4.51 -7.60
CA ASP A 12 -8.24 -5.73 -6.86
C ASP A 12 -7.36 -6.92 -7.31
N PHE A 13 -7.21 -7.11 -8.61
CA PHE A 13 -6.31 -8.13 -9.17
C PHE A 13 -4.86 -7.87 -8.77
N GLN A 14 -4.38 -6.61 -8.86
CA GLN A 14 -3.03 -6.23 -8.47
C GLN A 14 -2.74 -6.60 -7.02
N MET A 15 -3.65 -6.29 -6.10
CA MET A 15 -3.49 -6.62 -4.67
C MET A 15 -3.44 -8.13 -4.45
N GLY A 16 -4.36 -8.89 -5.06
CA GLY A 16 -4.40 -10.35 -4.95
C GLY A 16 -3.14 -11.00 -5.53
N PHE A 17 -2.68 -10.55 -6.69
CA PHE A 17 -1.45 -11.03 -7.32
C PHE A 17 -0.21 -10.77 -6.45
N CYS A 18 -0.07 -9.56 -5.89
CA CYS A 18 1.02 -9.23 -4.98
C CYS A 18 0.95 -10.04 -3.68
N THR A 19 -0.26 -10.30 -3.16
CA THR A 19 -0.44 -11.20 -2.01
C THR A 19 0.08 -12.60 -2.34
N GLY A 20 -0.28 -13.16 -3.50
CA GLY A 20 0.23 -14.45 -3.97
C GLY A 20 1.75 -14.48 -4.08
N LEU A 21 2.37 -13.47 -4.70
CA LEU A 21 3.84 -13.35 -4.77
C LEU A 21 4.47 -13.34 -3.38
N SER A 22 3.86 -12.66 -2.42
CA SER A 22 4.41 -12.60 -1.06
C SER A 22 4.32 -13.92 -0.32
N LEU A 23 3.31 -14.74 -0.60
CA LEU A 23 3.20 -16.10 -0.06
C LEU A 23 4.26 -17.06 -0.65
N GLU A 24 4.73 -16.78 -1.88
CA GLU A 24 5.83 -17.48 -2.53
C GLU A 24 7.23 -16.96 -2.09
N GLY A 25 7.28 -16.08 -1.08
CA GLY A 25 8.54 -15.61 -0.47
C GLY A 25 9.14 -14.36 -1.10
N TYR A 26 8.49 -13.74 -2.08
CA TYR A 26 8.88 -12.42 -2.58
C TYR A 26 8.44 -11.31 -1.61
N ILE A 27 9.03 -10.13 -1.76
CA ILE A 27 8.56 -8.91 -1.07
C ILE A 27 8.15 -7.90 -2.15
N PRO A 28 6.94 -8.00 -2.70
CA PRO A 28 6.47 -7.07 -3.72
C PRO A 28 6.22 -5.69 -3.12
N VAL A 29 6.49 -4.66 -3.93
CA VAL A 29 6.05 -3.29 -3.68
C VAL A 29 4.91 -2.99 -4.64
N SER A 30 3.70 -2.99 -4.14
CA SER A 30 2.48 -2.72 -4.90
C SER A 30 2.16 -1.23 -4.85
N ILE A 31 2.13 -0.57 -6.01
CA ILE A 31 2.01 0.89 -6.10
C ILE A 31 0.61 1.27 -6.57
N TYR A 32 -0.07 2.08 -5.76
CA TYR A 32 -1.34 2.72 -6.08
C TYR A 32 -1.11 4.22 -6.13
N PRO A 33 -1.38 4.90 -7.25
CA PRO A 33 -1.05 6.31 -7.37
C PRO A 33 -1.82 7.20 -6.41
N ARG A 34 -3.02 6.78 -5.98
CA ARG A 34 -3.89 7.52 -5.07
C ARG A 34 -4.70 6.58 -4.18
N TRP A 35 -5.09 7.07 -2.98
CA TRP A 35 -6.00 6.35 -2.08
C TRP A 35 -7.33 5.98 -2.76
N ASP A 36 -7.83 6.87 -3.59
CA ASP A 36 -9.08 6.69 -4.31
C ASP A 36 -9.08 5.43 -5.17
N PHE A 37 -7.93 5.08 -5.76
CA PHE A 37 -7.77 3.84 -6.53
C PHE A 37 -7.55 2.62 -5.61
N LEU A 38 -6.86 2.77 -4.49
CA LEU A 38 -6.70 1.67 -3.52
C LEU A 38 -8.05 1.21 -2.95
N LEU A 39 -9.08 2.07 -2.93
CA LEU A 39 -10.43 1.67 -2.54
C LEU A 39 -10.97 0.50 -3.38
N LEU A 40 -10.59 0.41 -4.66
CA LEU A 40 -11.01 -0.70 -5.54
C LEU A 40 -10.41 -2.04 -5.09
N ALA A 41 -9.30 -2.02 -4.36
CA ALA A 41 -8.65 -3.20 -3.78
C ALA A 41 -9.00 -3.42 -2.30
N ALA A 42 -9.97 -2.69 -1.75
CA ALA A 42 -10.30 -2.75 -0.32
C ALA A 42 -10.67 -4.16 0.15
N ASN A 43 -11.39 -4.93 -0.68
CA ASN A 43 -11.74 -6.31 -0.34
C ASN A 43 -10.48 -7.18 -0.19
N GLN A 44 -9.56 -7.14 -1.15
CA GLN A 44 -8.32 -7.91 -1.08
C GLN A 44 -7.43 -7.47 0.10
N LEU A 45 -7.40 -6.17 0.39
CA LEU A 45 -6.60 -5.65 1.49
C LEU A 45 -7.18 -6.04 2.86
N VAL A 46 -8.49 -5.82 3.08
CA VAL A 46 -9.13 -5.96 4.38
C VAL A 46 -9.53 -7.41 4.69
N ASN A 47 -10.13 -8.10 3.72
CA ASN A 47 -10.70 -9.43 3.94
C ASN A 47 -9.71 -10.57 3.64
N HIS A 48 -8.66 -10.30 2.86
CA HIS A 48 -7.69 -11.33 2.50
C HIS A 48 -6.31 -11.02 3.11
N LEU A 49 -5.59 -10.03 2.64
CA LEU A 49 -4.20 -9.75 3.07
C LEU A 49 -4.11 -9.54 4.59
N ASP A 50 -4.97 -8.69 5.15
CA ASP A 50 -4.98 -8.38 6.60
C ASP A 50 -5.31 -9.62 7.45
N LYS A 51 -6.01 -10.61 6.91
CA LYS A 51 -6.44 -11.81 7.63
C LYS A 51 -5.55 -13.03 7.41
N CYS A 52 -4.58 -12.99 6.51
CA CYS A 52 -3.67 -14.11 6.22
C CYS A 52 -3.04 -14.71 7.48
N HIS A 53 -2.68 -13.89 8.44
CA HIS A 53 -2.08 -14.33 9.70
C HIS A 53 -2.98 -15.27 10.53
N LEU A 54 -4.31 -15.15 10.40
CA LEU A 54 -5.27 -16.02 11.11
C LEU A 54 -5.21 -17.47 10.61
N TRP A 55 -4.71 -17.68 9.39
CA TRP A 55 -4.48 -19.02 8.80
C TRP A 55 -3.03 -19.47 8.89
N GLY A 56 -2.19 -18.74 9.66
CA GLY A 56 -0.77 -19.05 9.79
C GLY A 56 0.10 -18.59 8.63
N TRP A 57 -0.44 -17.87 7.66
CA TRP A 57 0.31 -17.31 6.54
C TRP A 57 0.95 -15.98 6.95
N LYS A 58 2.16 -15.75 6.45
CA LYS A 58 2.96 -14.56 6.79
C LYS A 58 3.39 -13.79 5.55
N PRO A 59 2.44 -13.23 4.78
CA PRO A 59 2.81 -12.41 3.62
C PRO A 59 3.61 -11.19 4.06
N ARG A 60 4.65 -10.85 3.29
CA ARG A 60 5.47 -9.65 3.48
C ARG A 60 5.41 -8.84 2.20
N MET A 61 4.81 -7.69 2.25
CA MET A 61 4.75 -6.79 1.09
C MET A 61 4.63 -5.34 1.54
N ILE A 62 5.02 -4.44 0.66
CA ILE A 62 4.81 -3.00 0.82
C ILE A 62 3.71 -2.56 -0.13
N ILE A 63 2.71 -1.88 0.41
CA ILE A 63 1.68 -1.20 -0.37
C ILE A 63 1.99 0.28 -0.29
N ARG A 64 2.25 0.91 -1.43
CA ARG A 64 2.54 2.34 -1.53
C ARG A 64 1.33 3.07 -2.07
N VAL A 65 0.88 4.11 -1.39
CA VAL A 65 -0.26 4.93 -1.82
C VAL A 65 0.00 6.42 -1.60
N GLY A 66 -0.41 7.23 -2.58
CA GLY A 66 -0.32 8.69 -2.49
C GLY A 66 -1.60 9.32 -1.94
N VAL A 67 -1.46 10.40 -1.18
CA VAL A 67 -2.57 11.21 -0.64
C VAL A 67 -2.36 12.69 -0.91
N GLY A 68 -3.46 13.43 -1.01
CA GLY A 68 -3.43 14.89 -1.13
C GLY A 68 -2.93 15.36 -2.48
N ALA A 69 -2.30 16.51 -2.46
CA ALA A 69 -1.78 17.35 -3.51
C ALA A 69 -2.82 18.14 -4.32
N THR A 70 -2.65 19.43 -4.21
CA THR A 70 -3.30 20.41 -5.08
C THR A 70 -2.29 21.06 -6.04
N LYS A 71 -1.00 20.81 -5.82
CA LYS A 71 0.12 21.27 -6.64
C LYS A 71 1.11 20.13 -6.84
N PRO A 72 1.80 20.02 -7.97
CA PRO A 72 1.64 20.84 -9.18
C PRO A 72 0.35 20.56 -9.96
N LEU A 73 -0.33 19.44 -9.66
CA LEU A 73 -1.57 19.02 -10.30
C LEU A 73 -2.69 18.92 -9.27
N ASN A 74 -3.75 19.74 -9.45
CA ASN A 74 -4.99 19.54 -8.72
C ASN A 74 -5.83 18.47 -9.42
N ALA A 75 -5.85 17.27 -8.85
CA ALA A 75 -6.59 16.14 -9.39
C ALA A 75 -8.11 16.17 -9.06
N GLY A 76 -8.55 17.18 -8.30
CA GLY A 76 -9.94 17.34 -7.88
C GLY A 76 -10.33 16.45 -6.69
N PRO A 77 -11.56 16.62 -6.18
CA PRO A 77 -12.00 15.98 -4.93
C PRO A 77 -12.09 14.44 -5.00
N GLN A 78 -12.23 13.88 -6.21
CA GLN A 78 -12.31 12.44 -6.41
C GLN A 78 -10.94 11.74 -6.42
N HIS A 79 -9.83 12.49 -6.42
CA HIS A 79 -8.47 11.96 -6.55
C HIS A 79 -7.50 12.54 -5.51
N SER A 80 -8.02 13.15 -4.43
CA SER A 80 -7.20 13.77 -3.40
C SER A 80 -7.63 13.39 -1.98
N GLN A 81 -8.46 12.36 -1.85
CA GLN A 81 -8.99 11.92 -0.56
C GLN A 81 -7.92 11.18 0.26
N ASP A 82 -8.04 11.25 1.56
CA ASP A 82 -7.22 10.51 2.51
C ASP A 82 -8.10 9.59 3.35
N HIS A 83 -8.04 8.31 3.08
CA HIS A 83 -8.80 7.30 3.78
C HIS A 83 -8.00 6.60 4.88
N THR A 84 -6.82 7.12 5.24
CA THR A 84 -5.90 6.48 6.20
C THR A 84 -6.57 6.17 7.53
N GLU A 85 -7.33 7.10 8.11
CA GLU A 85 -7.96 6.90 9.42
C GLU A 85 -9.10 5.86 9.39
N ALA A 86 -9.82 5.76 8.27
CA ALA A 86 -10.82 4.70 8.08
C ALA A 86 -10.14 3.32 8.03
N PHE A 87 -9.08 3.19 7.24
CA PHE A 87 -8.35 1.93 7.12
C PHE A 87 -7.60 1.54 8.40
N LYS A 88 -7.11 2.48 9.20
CA LYS A 88 -6.57 2.19 10.53
C LYS A 88 -7.56 1.48 11.44
N LYS A 89 -8.86 1.74 11.28
CA LYS A 89 -9.91 1.07 12.05
C LYS A 89 -10.30 -0.29 11.48
N MET A 90 -10.10 -0.50 10.18
CA MET A 90 -10.45 -1.75 9.49
C MET A 90 -9.32 -2.78 9.53
N LEU A 91 -8.07 -2.31 9.46
CA LEU A 91 -6.88 -3.16 9.43
C LEU A 91 -6.40 -3.50 10.84
N THR A 92 -6.14 -4.77 11.07
CA THR A 92 -5.72 -5.30 12.37
C THR A 92 -4.29 -5.83 12.36
N HIS A 93 -3.81 -6.25 11.21
CA HIS A 93 -2.47 -6.83 11.03
C HIS A 93 -1.57 -6.05 10.07
N VAL A 94 -2.11 -5.50 9.00
CA VAL A 94 -1.36 -4.62 8.09
C VAL A 94 -0.91 -3.37 8.85
N HIS A 95 0.41 -3.12 8.88
CA HIS A 95 0.96 -1.95 9.56
C HIS A 95 0.86 -0.72 8.66
N ILE A 96 0.43 0.42 9.19
CA ILE A 96 0.32 1.67 8.43
C ILE A 96 1.42 2.63 8.85
N ILE A 97 2.23 3.06 7.90
CA ILE A 97 3.24 4.11 8.05
C ILE A 97 2.80 5.33 7.24
N ARG A 98 2.77 6.49 7.86
CA ARG A 98 2.51 7.75 7.18
C ARG A 98 3.82 8.52 7.00
N LEU A 99 4.19 8.79 5.76
CA LEU A 99 5.37 9.59 5.41
C LEU A 99 5.01 11.07 5.37
N GLU A 100 5.43 11.79 6.40
CA GLU A 100 5.16 13.23 6.53
C GLU A 100 6.32 14.10 5.98
N LYS A 101 7.51 13.53 5.81
CA LYS A 101 8.70 14.24 5.35
C LYS A 101 9.60 13.36 4.50
N ALA A 102 10.21 13.95 3.47
CA ALA A 102 11.11 13.25 2.55
C ALA A 102 12.33 12.64 3.26
N GLU A 103 12.85 13.27 4.31
CA GLU A 103 14.00 12.79 5.08
C GLU A 103 13.78 11.41 5.73
N TYR A 104 12.53 11.01 5.97
CA TYR A 104 12.18 9.72 6.57
C TYR A 104 11.90 8.59 5.56
N ILE A 105 12.01 8.86 4.26
CA ILE A 105 11.72 7.84 3.23
C ILE A 105 12.60 6.61 3.43
N PHE A 106 13.92 6.80 3.47
CA PHE A 106 14.87 5.68 3.58
C PHE A 106 14.62 4.85 4.85
N SER A 107 14.50 5.50 6.01
CA SER A 107 14.30 4.80 7.27
C SER A 107 12.97 4.05 7.34
N ASN A 108 11.88 4.64 6.84
CA ASN A 108 10.56 3.99 6.86
C ASN A 108 10.46 2.84 5.86
N TYR A 109 11.06 2.94 4.67
CA TYR A 109 11.11 1.82 3.74
C TYR A 109 12.02 0.70 4.25
N SER A 110 13.15 1.03 4.89
CA SER A 110 14.02 0.03 5.54
C SER A 110 13.29 -0.69 6.68
N LEU A 111 12.54 0.05 7.49
CA LEU A 111 11.68 -0.53 8.53
C LEU A 111 10.62 -1.45 7.92
N ALA A 112 9.91 -1.00 6.89
CA ALA A 112 8.87 -1.79 6.23
C ALA A 112 9.43 -3.10 5.65
N LEU A 113 10.63 -3.06 5.06
CA LEU A 113 11.32 -4.26 4.55
C LEU A 113 11.73 -5.23 5.66
N ALA A 114 12.03 -4.73 6.87
CA ALA A 114 12.41 -5.55 8.01
C ALA A 114 11.22 -6.16 8.74
N MET A 115 10.01 -5.62 8.57
CA MET A 115 8.80 -6.12 9.24
C MET A 115 8.35 -7.48 8.67
N GLU A 116 7.96 -8.39 9.56
CA GLU A 116 7.42 -9.70 9.19
C GLU A 116 5.89 -9.68 8.97
N ARG A 117 5.39 -8.62 8.35
CA ARG A 117 3.97 -8.43 8.01
C ARG A 117 3.81 -7.40 6.90
N PRO A 118 2.63 -7.32 6.26
CA PRO A 118 2.38 -6.31 5.24
C PRO A 118 2.41 -4.90 5.81
N VAL A 119 2.94 -3.97 5.04
CA VAL A 119 3.04 -2.55 5.42
C VAL A 119 2.38 -1.68 4.35
N LEU A 120 1.48 -0.82 4.76
CA LEU A 120 0.88 0.22 3.93
C LEU A 120 1.60 1.54 4.20
N ILE A 121 2.32 2.04 3.21
CA ILE A 121 3.02 3.33 3.27
C ILE A 121 2.16 4.38 2.57
N VAL A 122 1.76 5.39 3.32
CA VAL A 122 0.95 6.52 2.85
C VAL A 122 1.87 7.71 2.65
N GLU A 123 2.02 8.18 1.40
CA GLU A 123 2.91 9.26 1.01
C GLU A 123 2.14 10.53 0.68
N ARG A 124 2.59 11.65 1.23
CA ARG A 124 2.02 12.95 0.89
C ARG A 124 2.57 13.45 -0.44
N MET A 125 1.69 13.61 -1.41
CA MET A 125 2.05 14.04 -2.77
C MET A 125 2.63 15.47 -2.81
N GLU A 126 2.38 16.29 -1.79
CA GLU A 126 2.99 17.62 -1.65
C GLU A 126 4.50 17.57 -1.35
N CYS A 127 5.02 16.39 -1.02
CA CYS A 127 6.45 16.20 -0.71
C CYS A 127 7.29 15.79 -1.92
N TYR A 128 6.68 15.72 -3.11
CA TYR A 128 7.38 15.39 -4.37
C TYR A 128 7.83 16.65 -5.12
#